data_47bb6f66999322d6b084b748ad7aebf0
#
_entry.id   47bb6f66999322d6b084b748ad7aebf0
#
_cell.length_a   1.000
_cell.length_b   1.000
_cell.length_c   1.000
_cell.angle_alpha   90.00
_cell.angle_beta   90.00
_cell.angle_gamma   90.00
#
_symmetry.space_group_name_H-M   'P 1'
#
loop_
_entity.id
_entity.type
_entity.pdbx_description
1 polymer ?
#
loop_
_entity_poly.entity_id
_entity_poly.type
_entity_poly.pdbx_seq_one_letter_code
_entity_poly.pdbx_strand_id
1 'polypeptide(L)'
;TDADGKLCRVQKGAEFSHYADDDCLAPAQRGDCRLTCERYQVKREGSTFVVAVVVGAEISVYDSAQRSYVSAIDGAVCRTESAKLYSMVNFSGESDVEDDFDCVASDVLIPSAQALVLDCGVRSGVVEVSGEIFLALLAVRDGSPVSLDRIIPFKCELSCDEALLSRRACCRAEVKSVNVNCKVNEERGKCDVEFNATLAFSGHFFEEEEVSVVSDAFCADSELSLTFLEENTLVDTDFKVYSERVNGPCAAKAKIDYTCAFLAAALPNAEYERTPDGIEGTVTATLLYEQGGEVHSTEVNMPFTVTLS
;
A
#
# COMPACT_ATOMS: atom_id res chain seq x y z
N THR A 1 17.62 5.33 25.58
CA THR A 1 18.56 6.41 25.92
C THR A 1 19.99 5.87 25.97
N ASP A 2 20.97 6.67 25.57
CA ASP A 2 22.37 6.34 25.71
C ASP A 2 22.83 6.42 27.19
N ALA A 3 24.15 6.27 27.44
CA ALA A 3 24.73 6.29 28.79
C ALA A 3 24.57 7.66 29.50
N ASP A 4 24.35 8.72 28.73
CA ASP A 4 24.22 10.09 29.23
C ASP A 4 22.73 10.49 29.38
N GLY A 5 21.80 9.55 29.19
CA GLY A 5 20.35 9.75 29.27
C GLY A 5 19.74 10.41 28.04
N LYS A 6 20.52 10.62 26.96
CA LYS A 6 20.03 11.20 25.72
C LYS A 6 19.26 10.15 24.91
N LEU A 7 18.12 10.54 24.34
CA LEU A 7 17.39 9.69 23.39
C LEU A 7 18.26 9.46 22.16
N CYS A 8 18.43 8.21 21.76
CA CYS A 8 19.15 7.83 20.56
C CYS A 8 18.34 6.86 19.73
N ARG A 9 18.50 6.95 18.41
CA ARG A 9 17.91 6.06 17.43
C ARG A 9 18.88 4.95 17.07
N VAL A 10 18.41 3.71 17.06
CA VAL A 10 19.11 2.58 16.46
C VAL A 10 18.23 2.00 15.36
N GLN A 11 18.75 1.96 14.14
CA GLN A 11 18.08 1.37 12.99
C GLN A 11 18.86 0.17 12.51
N LYS A 12 18.18 -0.96 12.31
CA LYS A 12 18.79 -2.17 11.78
C LYS A 12 17.79 -2.86 10.86
N GLY A 13 18.21 -3.17 9.64
CA GLY A 13 17.47 -4.00 8.71
C GLY A 13 17.74 -5.49 9.00
N ALA A 14 16.73 -6.32 8.77
CA ALA A 14 16.85 -7.78 8.74
C ALA A 14 16.13 -8.29 7.51
N GLU A 15 16.81 -9.14 6.75
CA GLU A 15 16.22 -9.84 5.61
C GLU A 15 15.62 -11.15 6.08
N PHE A 16 14.47 -11.52 5.54
CA PHE A 16 13.86 -12.83 5.76
C PHE A 16 13.29 -13.35 4.46
N SER A 17 13.18 -14.68 4.37
CA SER A 17 12.44 -15.35 3.29
C SER A 17 11.61 -16.47 3.90
N HIS A 18 10.43 -16.66 3.37
CA HIS A 18 9.52 -17.74 3.76
C HIS A 18 8.83 -18.28 2.51
N TYR A 19 8.60 -19.59 2.49
CA TYR A 19 7.86 -20.24 1.42
C TYR A 19 6.45 -20.50 1.92
N ALA A 20 5.45 -20.05 1.14
CA ALA A 20 4.08 -20.51 1.29
C ALA A 20 3.87 -21.71 0.37
N ASP A 21 3.40 -22.82 0.92
CA ASP A 21 3.08 -24.02 0.18
C ASP A 21 1.59 -24.30 0.35
N ASP A 22 0.87 -24.35 -0.76
CA ASP A 22 -0.56 -24.63 -0.80
C ASP A 22 -0.85 -25.46 -2.06
N ASP A 23 -1.72 -26.45 -1.93
CA ASP A 23 -2.12 -27.34 -3.03
C ASP A 23 -2.80 -26.60 -4.20
N CYS A 24 -3.27 -25.38 -3.97
CA CYS A 24 -3.86 -24.50 -4.98
C CYS A 24 -2.82 -23.74 -5.82
N LEU A 25 -1.55 -23.74 -5.42
CA LEU A 25 -0.50 -22.98 -6.10
C LEU A 25 0.12 -23.80 -7.23
N ALA A 26 0.10 -23.27 -8.44
CA ALA A 26 0.77 -23.86 -9.60
C ALA A 26 1.98 -23.02 -10.04
N PRO A 27 3.02 -23.65 -10.62
CA PRO A 27 4.12 -22.92 -11.22
C PRO A 27 3.62 -21.93 -12.27
N ALA A 28 4.21 -20.76 -12.32
CA ALA A 28 3.91 -19.66 -13.26
C ALA A 28 2.58 -18.89 -13.00
N GLN A 29 1.88 -19.14 -11.92
CA GLN A 29 0.81 -18.24 -11.49
C GLN A 29 1.40 -16.89 -11.04
N ARG A 30 0.67 -15.82 -11.33
CA ARG A 30 1.01 -14.48 -10.84
C ARG A 30 0.31 -14.25 -9.51
N GLY A 31 0.99 -13.64 -8.55
CA GLY A 31 0.44 -13.36 -7.25
C GLY A 31 0.84 -11.99 -6.74
N ASP A 32 0.01 -11.43 -5.90
CA ASP A 32 0.30 -10.28 -5.07
C ASP A 32 0.43 -10.72 -3.62
N CYS A 33 1.38 -10.14 -2.89
CA CYS A 33 1.63 -10.47 -1.50
C CYS A 33 1.60 -9.21 -0.65
N ARG A 34 0.73 -9.20 0.34
CA ARG A 34 0.66 -8.14 1.35
C ARG A 34 1.26 -8.66 2.65
N LEU A 35 2.26 -7.94 3.16
CA LEU A 35 2.87 -8.25 4.45
C LEU A 35 2.35 -7.27 5.52
N THR A 36 2.01 -7.80 6.69
CA THR A 36 1.60 -7.02 7.87
C THR A 36 2.39 -7.46 9.08
N CYS A 37 2.81 -6.50 9.92
CA CYS A 37 3.39 -6.83 11.20
C CYS A 37 2.26 -7.10 12.20
N GLU A 38 2.00 -8.37 12.50
CA GLU A 38 0.94 -8.76 13.43
C GLU A 38 1.32 -8.52 14.89
N ARG A 39 2.58 -8.78 15.21
CA ARG A 39 3.06 -8.67 16.57
C ARG A 39 4.58 -8.48 16.60
N TYR A 40 5.04 -7.68 17.52
CA TYR A 40 6.47 -7.58 17.83
C TYR A 40 6.71 -7.68 19.33
N GLN A 41 7.90 -8.11 19.69
CA GLN A 41 8.37 -8.17 21.08
C GLN A 41 9.81 -7.71 21.12
N VAL A 42 10.11 -6.80 22.03
CA VAL A 42 11.46 -6.33 22.29
C VAL A 42 11.88 -6.77 23.68
N LYS A 43 13.02 -7.45 23.80
CA LYS A 43 13.63 -7.83 25.07
C LYS A 43 15.02 -7.25 25.17
N ARG A 44 15.39 -6.75 26.33
CA ARG A 44 16.76 -6.34 26.62
C ARG A 44 17.49 -7.46 27.35
N GLU A 45 18.62 -7.88 26.79
CA GLU A 45 19.52 -8.89 27.37
C GLU A 45 20.89 -8.26 27.56
N GLY A 46 21.14 -7.70 28.74
CA GLY A 46 22.35 -6.93 29.02
C GLY A 46 22.44 -5.65 28.20
N SER A 47 23.42 -5.57 27.29
CA SER A 47 23.61 -4.46 26.35
C SER A 47 22.96 -4.70 24.97
N THR A 48 22.31 -5.85 24.79
CA THR A 48 21.72 -6.25 23.51
C THR A 48 20.21 -6.16 23.58
N PHE A 49 19.58 -5.69 22.50
CA PHE A 49 18.14 -5.78 22.29
C PHE A 49 17.84 -6.93 21.33
N VAL A 50 16.96 -7.83 21.76
CA VAL A 50 16.42 -8.90 20.92
C VAL A 50 15.02 -8.48 20.50
N VAL A 51 14.81 -8.40 19.18
CA VAL A 51 13.52 -8.05 18.59
C VAL A 51 12.97 -9.27 17.87
N ALA A 52 11.79 -9.72 18.28
CA ALA A 52 11.04 -10.76 17.60
C ALA A 52 9.84 -10.13 16.93
N VAL A 53 9.63 -10.42 15.64
CA VAL A 53 8.51 -9.90 14.86
C VAL A 53 7.76 -11.07 14.27
N VAL A 54 6.43 -11.04 14.34
CA VAL A 54 5.53 -11.95 13.64
C VAL A 54 4.95 -11.17 12.46
N VAL A 55 5.19 -11.69 11.25
CA VAL A 55 4.72 -11.11 10.01
C VAL A 55 3.63 -12.00 9.46
N GLY A 56 2.44 -11.43 9.24
CA GLY A 56 1.36 -12.04 8.47
C GLY A 56 1.55 -11.76 6.98
N ALA A 57 1.24 -12.74 6.14
CA ALA A 57 1.25 -12.60 4.69
C ALA A 57 -0.12 -12.96 4.13
N GLU A 58 -0.73 -12.04 3.40
CA GLU A 58 -1.92 -12.29 2.58
C GLU A 58 -1.46 -12.42 1.14
N ILE A 59 -1.71 -13.58 0.54
CA ILE A 59 -1.26 -13.88 -0.82
C ILE A 59 -2.49 -14.06 -1.69
N SER A 60 -2.62 -13.22 -2.73
CA SER A 60 -3.63 -13.34 -3.77
C SER A 60 -3.00 -13.92 -5.03
N VAL A 61 -3.54 -15.04 -5.50
CA VAL A 61 -3.03 -15.71 -6.70
C VAL A 61 -4.06 -15.61 -7.80
N TYR A 62 -3.60 -15.26 -8.99
CA TYR A 62 -4.45 -15.14 -10.17
C TYR A 62 -4.09 -16.24 -11.15
N ASP A 63 -5.09 -17.00 -11.55
CA ASP A 63 -4.95 -18.00 -12.61
C ASP A 63 -5.22 -17.35 -13.96
N SER A 64 -4.33 -17.58 -14.92
CA SER A 64 -4.51 -17.14 -16.29
C SER A 64 -4.55 -18.35 -17.21
N ALA A 65 -5.57 -18.43 -18.04
CA ALA A 65 -5.72 -19.50 -18.99
C ALA A 65 -5.70 -18.94 -20.43
N GLN A 66 -4.90 -19.54 -21.28
CA GLN A 66 -4.98 -19.28 -22.71
C GLN A 66 -6.21 -19.96 -23.29
N ARG A 67 -7.07 -19.20 -23.96
CA ARG A 67 -8.26 -19.70 -24.61
C ARG A 67 -8.13 -19.57 -26.13
N SER A 68 -8.63 -20.59 -26.82
CA SER A 68 -8.75 -20.58 -28.28
C SER A 68 -10.22 -20.51 -28.64
N TYR A 69 -10.56 -19.62 -29.53
CA TYR A 69 -11.92 -19.49 -30.04
C TYR A 69 -11.91 -19.51 -31.57
N VAL A 70 -13.06 -19.90 -32.15
CA VAL A 70 -13.23 -19.95 -33.58
C VAL A 70 -13.78 -18.58 -34.05
N SER A 71 -13.03 -17.89 -34.89
CA SER A 71 -13.42 -16.60 -35.45
C SER A 71 -14.05 -16.71 -36.83
N ALA A 72 -13.75 -17.80 -37.59
CA ALA A 72 -14.30 -18.09 -38.91
C ALA A 72 -14.20 -19.59 -39.20
N ILE A 73 -15.04 -20.08 -40.12
CA ILE A 73 -15.01 -21.45 -40.64
C ILE A 73 -15.03 -21.39 -42.19
N ASP A 74 -14.02 -21.92 -42.83
CA ASP A 74 -13.93 -21.92 -44.27
C ASP A 74 -15.06 -22.76 -44.90
N GLY A 75 -15.74 -22.20 -45.90
CA GLY A 75 -16.84 -22.86 -46.61
C GLY A 75 -18.16 -22.91 -45.87
N ALA A 76 -18.27 -22.26 -44.71
CA ALA A 76 -19.52 -22.16 -43.94
C ALA A 76 -20.01 -20.72 -43.83
N VAL A 77 -21.31 -20.57 -43.68
CA VAL A 77 -21.93 -19.30 -43.27
C VAL A 77 -21.94 -19.30 -41.75
N CYS A 78 -21.24 -18.36 -41.16
CA CYS A 78 -21.10 -18.23 -39.72
C CYS A 78 -21.97 -17.10 -39.18
N ARG A 79 -22.61 -17.35 -38.06
CA ARG A 79 -23.16 -16.32 -37.18
C ARG A 79 -22.08 -16.02 -36.13
N THR A 80 -21.75 -14.75 -35.99
CA THR A 80 -20.76 -14.32 -35.01
C THR A 80 -21.41 -13.45 -33.95
N GLU A 81 -20.87 -13.53 -32.74
CA GLU A 81 -21.23 -12.69 -31.61
C GLU A 81 -19.96 -12.00 -31.08
N SER A 82 -20.13 -10.79 -30.60
CA SER A 82 -19.01 -10.08 -29.94
C SER A 82 -18.87 -10.54 -28.50
N ALA A 83 -17.66 -10.89 -28.12
CA ALA A 83 -17.29 -11.22 -26.76
C ALA A 83 -16.16 -10.29 -26.30
N LYS A 84 -16.19 -9.93 -25.01
CA LYS A 84 -15.15 -9.13 -24.38
C LYS A 84 -14.24 -10.05 -23.58
N LEU A 85 -12.97 -9.97 -23.85
CA LEU A 85 -11.91 -10.64 -23.10
C LEU A 85 -11.16 -9.61 -22.27
N TYR A 86 -10.83 -9.98 -21.05
CA TYR A 86 -10.07 -9.14 -20.14
C TYR A 86 -8.76 -9.82 -19.77
N SER A 87 -7.66 -9.10 -19.94
CA SER A 87 -6.35 -9.52 -19.48
C SER A 87 -5.85 -8.59 -18.38
N MET A 88 -5.30 -9.16 -17.31
CA MET A 88 -4.72 -8.40 -16.22
C MET A 88 -3.25 -8.11 -16.52
N VAL A 89 -2.90 -6.85 -16.51
CA VAL A 89 -1.53 -6.36 -16.65
C VAL A 89 -1.04 -5.85 -15.30
N ASN A 90 0.04 -6.43 -14.80
CA ASN A 90 0.67 -6.01 -13.55
C ASN A 90 1.81 -5.04 -13.85
N PHE A 91 2.00 -4.07 -12.97
CA PHE A 91 3.12 -3.16 -13.01
C PHE A 91 3.75 -3.00 -11.62
N SER A 92 5.01 -2.64 -11.60
CA SER A 92 5.73 -2.28 -10.38
C SER A 92 6.84 -1.29 -10.72
N GLY A 93 7.28 -0.55 -9.72
CA GLY A 93 8.40 0.37 -9.89
C GLY A 93 8.74 1.06 -8.57
N GLU A 94 9.79 1.86 -8.62
CA GLU A 94 10.24 2.66 -7.47
C GLU A 94 10.43 4.10 -7.90
N SER A 95 10.20 5.03 -6.98
CA SER A 95 10.46 6.45 -7.19
C SER A 95 10.88 7.10 -5.90
N ASP A 96 11.83 8.03 -5.99
CA ASP A 96 12.24 8.85 -4.87
C ASP A 96 11.39 10.12 -4.81
N VAL A 97 11.06 10.51 -3.58
CA VAL A 97 10.33 11.74 -3.26
C VAL A 97 11.15 12.56 -2.29
N GLU A 98 11.43 13.80 -2.68
CA GLU A 98 12.22 14.75 -1.89
C GLU A 98 11.37 15.96 -1.51
N ASP A 99 11.57 16.48 -0.30
CA ASP A 99 10.97 17.71 0.17
C ASP A 99 11.89 18.40 1.17
N ASP A 100 11.91 19.72 1.15
CA ASP A 100 12.68 20.56 2.07
C ASP A 100 11.72 21.45 2.85
N PHE A 101 11.88 21.49 4.17
CA PHE A 101 11.03 22.31 5.01
C PHE A 101 11.69 22.74 6.31
N ASP A 102 11.18 23.82 6.88
CA ASP A 102 11.61 24.31 8.19
C ASP A 102 10.76 23.67 9.30
N CYS A 103 11.38 23.29 10.41
CA CYS A 103 10.68 22.95 11.62
C CYS A 103 11.31 23.62 12.85
N VAL A 104 10.52 23.80 13.92
CA VAL A 104 11.01 24.31 15.20
C VAL A 104 11.45 23.13 16.04
N ALA A 105 12.65 22.64 15.79
CA ALA A 105 13.27 21.55 16.52
C ALA A 105 14.79 21.73 16.55
N SER A 106 15.45 21.09 17.47
CA SER A 106 16.92 21.05 17.55
C SER A 106 17.50 19.74 17.00
N ASP A 107 16.66 18.72 16.87
CA ASP A 107 17.06 17.39 16.33
C ASP A 107 15.82 16.59 15.95
N VAL A 108 15.95 15.66 14.99
CA VAL A 108 14.92 14.70 14.60
C VAL A 108 15.36 13.30 15.02
N LEU A 109 14.60 12.66 15.90
CA LEU A 109 14.93 11.37 16.47
C LEU A 109 14.40 10.21 15.64
N ILE A 110 13.10 10.26 15.31
CA ILE A 110 12.40 9.17 14.63
C ILE A 110 11.52 9.75 13.53
N PRO A 111 11.85 9.54 12.25
CA PRO A 111 10.91 9.73 11.16
C PRO A 111 10.05 8.47 10.99
N SER A 112 8.78 8.66 10.73
CA SER A 112 7.83 7.63 10.33
C SER A 112 7.02 8.15 9.16
N ALA A 113 6.92 7.39 8.08
CA ALA A 113 6.21 7.82 6.90
C ALA A 113 5.30 6.72 6.36
N GLN A 114 4.13 7.11 5.87
CA GLN A 114 3.21 6.27 5.12
C GLN A 114 2.83 6.95 3.82
N ALA A 115 2.72 6.17 2.74
CA ALA A 115 2.27 6.65 1.46
C ALA A 115 0.82 6.24 1.20
N LEU A 116 0.04 7.18 0.68
CA LEU A 116 -1.32 6.98 0.21
C LEU A 116 -1.39 7.35 -1.27
N VAL A 117 -1.80 6.42 -2.11
CA VAL A 117 -2.13 6.70 -3.51
C VAL A 117 -3.53 7.28 -3.58
N LEU A 118 -3.68 8.46 -4.17
CA LEU A 118 -4.96 9.14 -4.37
C LEU A 118 -5.51 8.93 -5.77
N ASP A 119 -4.63 8.87 -6.76
CA ASP A 119 -5.03 8.64 -8.15
C ASP A 119 -3.95 7.83 -8.89
N CYS A 120 -4.42 6.93 -9.75
CA CYS A 120 -3.56 6.12 -10.59
C CYS A 120 -4.19 5.94 -11.97
N GLY A 121 -3.51 6.42 -12.99
CA GLY A 121 -3.95 6.37 -14.38
C GLY A 121 -2.90 5.76 -15.28
N VAL A 122 -3.36 5.04 -16.30
CA VAL A 122 -2.51 4.42 -17.33
C VAL A 122 -2.62 5.21 -18.62
N ARG A 123 -1.49 5.55 -19.23
CA ARG A 123 -1.40 6.24 -20.52
C ARG A 123 -0.21 5.75 -21.32
N SER A 124 -0.42 5.33 -22.56
CA SER A 124 0.62 5.10 -23.59
C SER A 124 2.03 4.73 -23.07
N GLY A 125 2.17 3.59 -22.41
CA GLY A 125 3.46 3.12 -21.92
C GLY A 125 3.87 3.63 -20.54
N VAL A 126 2.98 4.37 -19.84
CA VAL A 126 3.28 4.97 -18.54
C VAL A 126 2.11 4.80 -17.58
N VAL A 127 2.41 4.50 -16.34
CA VAL A 127 1.47 4.56 -15.21
C VAL A 127 1.78 5.82 -14.40
N GLU A 128 0.85 6.78 -14.43
CA GLU A 128 0.94 8.00 -13.62
C GLU A 128 0.33 7.73 -12.26
N VAL A 129 1.12 7.94 -11.19
CA VAL A 129 0.68 7.76 -9.81
C VAL A 129 0.81 9.06 -9.06
N SER A 130 -0.23 9.47 -8.36
CA SER A 130 -0.17 10.62 -7.46
C SER A 130 -0.77 10.31 -6.11
N GLY A 131 -0.25 10.97 -5.08
CA GLY A 131 -0.65 10.71 -3.71
C GLY A 131 0.01 11.62 -2.70
N GLU A 132 -0.03 11.20 -1.46
CA GLU A 132 0.51 11.92 -0.32
C GLU A 132 1.32 11.00 0.59
N ILE A 133 2.42 11.51 1.12
CA ILE A 133 3.17 10.89 2.20
C ILE A 133 2.80 11.60 3.49
N PHE A 134 2.34 10.84 4.47
CA PHE A 134 2.17 11.28 5.85
C PHE A 134 3.47 11.07 6.59
N LEU A 135 4.17 12.16 6.89
CA LEU A 135 5.41 12.14 7.65
C LEU A 135 5.10 12.56 9.09
N ALA A 136 5.41 11.69 10.04
CA ALA A 136 5.40 11.98 11.46
C ALA A 136 6.84 11.96 11.98
N LEU A 137 7.25 13.02 12.68
CA LEU A 137 8.59 13.17 13.23
C LEU A 137 8.50 13.25 14.75
N LEU A 138 9.22 12.37 15.44
CA LEU A 138 9.59 12.62 16.83
C LEU A 138 10.86 13.45 16.85
N ALA A 139 10.76 14.66 17.32
CA ALA A 139 11.85 15.66 17.31
C ALA A 139 12.15 16.16 18.73
N VAL A 140 13.23 16.88 18.91
CA VAL A 140 13.60 17.53 20.17
C VAL A 140 13.47 19.03 20.02
N ARG A 141 12.76 19.69 20.95
CA ARG A 141 12.63 21.13 21.07
C ARG A 141 12.94 21.53 22.50
N ASP A 142 13.91 22.44 22.69
CA ASP A 142 14.30 22.91 24.02
C ASP A 142 14.62 21.77 25.01
N GLY A 143 15.25 20.69 24.49
CA GLY A 143 15.58 19.51 25.28
C GLY A 143 14.42 18.56 25.55
N SER A 144 13.20 18.87 25.10
CA SER A 144 12.00 18.06 25.28
C SER A 144 11.56 17.43 23.96
N PRO A 145 11.11 16.15 23.96
CA PRO A 145 10.57 15.51 22.76
C PRO A 145 9.25 16.15 22.34
N VAL A 146 9.07 16.34 21.03
CA VAL A 146 7.85 16.90 20.42
C VAL A 146 7.48 16.08 19.18
N SER A 147 6.18 15.98 18.89
CA SER A 147 5.68 15.39 17.65
C SER A 147 5.44 16.50 16.62
N LEU A 148 5.89 16.25 15.42
CA LEU A 148 5.66 17.11 14.24
C LEU A 148 5.12 16.27 13.11
N ASP A 149 4.09 16.76 12.44
CA ASP A 149 3.44 16.07 11.32
C ASP A 149 3.54 16.92 10.05
N ARG A 150 3.73 16.25 8.92
CA ARG A 150 3.74 16.89 7.61
C ARG A 150 3.11 15.99 6.57
N ILE A 151 2.41 16.59 5.61
CA ILE A 151 1.91 15.94 4.41
C ILE A 151 2.75 16.41 3.24
N ILE A 152 3.31 15.45 2.51
CA ILE A 152 4.17 15.69 1.35
C ILE A 152 3.48 15.09 0.13
N PRO A 153 3.01 15.90 -0.83
CA PRO A 153 2.41 15.38 -2.05
C PRO A 153 3.49 14.78 -2.94
N PHE A 154 3.13 13.72 -3.67
CA PHE A 154 4.01 13.15 -4.70
C PHE A 154 3.26 12.92 -6.01
N LYS A 155 4.02 12.96 -7.09
CA LYS A 155 3.59 12.53 -8.42
C LYS A 155 4.78 11.86 -9.10
N CYS A 156 4.55 10.65 -9.62
CA CYS A 156 5.58 9.90 -10.32
C CYS A 156 5.00 9.18 -11.54
N GLU A 157 5.89 8.79 -12.43
CA GLU A 157 5.60 8.05 -13.64
C GLU A 157 6.39 6.75 -13.62
N LEU A 158 5.69 5.63 -13.80
CA LEU A 158 6.26 4.30 -13.87
C LEU A 158 6.17 3.81 -15.31
N SER A 159 7.27 3.30 -15.86
CA SER A 159 7.26 2.73 -17.19
C SER A 159 6.49 1.40 -17.22
N CYS A 160 5.58 1.25 -18.18
CA CYS A 160 4.81 0.04 -18.39
C CYS A 160 4.55 -0.13 -19.90
N ASP A 161 5.39 -0.89 -20.58
CA ASP A 161 5.37 -1.03 -22.05
C ASP A 161 4.04 -1.63 -22.58
N GLU A 162 3.33 -2.36 -21.74
CA GLU A 162 2.03 -2.97 -22.07
C GLU A 162 0.87 -1.98 -21.94
N ALA A 163 1.10 -0.77 -21.45
CA ALA A 163 0.07 0.24 -21.23
C ALA A 163 -0.27 1.02 -22.52
N LEU A 164 -1.18 0.50 -23.33
CA LEU A 164 -1.53 1.10 -24.63
C LEU A 164 -2.67 2.10 -24.58
N LEU A 165 -3.60 1.96 -23.65
CA LEU A 165 -4.81 2.76 -23.56
C LEU A 165 -4.94 3.50 -22.24
N SER A 166 -5.61 4.66 -22.26
CA SER A 166 -5.90 5.40 -21.03
C SER A 166 -6.93 4.68 -20.19
N ARG A 167 -6.54 4.23 -18.99
CA ARG A 167 -7.38 3.47 -18.04
C ARG A 167 -7.06 3.85 -16.60
N ARG A 168 -7.93 3.49 -15.69
CA ARG A 168 -7.64 3.52 -14.26
C ARG A 168 -6.95 2.24 -13.85
N ALA A 169 -5.99 2.36 -12.93
CA ALA A 169 -5.28 1.24 -12.36
C ALA A 169 -5.47 1.18 -10.84
N CYS A 170 -5.39 -0.02 -10.30
CA CYS A 170 -5.22 -0.23 -8.86
C CYS A 170 -3.73 -0.15 -8.56
N CYS A 171 -3.35 0.75 -7.67
CA CYS A 171 -1.96 0.95 -7.28
C CYS A 171 -1.85 1.08 -5.78
N ARG A 172 -0.83 0.45 -5.23
CA ARG A 172 -0.40 0.60 -3.84
C ARG A 172 0.99 1.19 -3.82
N ALA A 173 1.23 2.07 -2.87
CA ALA A 173 2.55 2.60 -2.57
C ALA A 173 2.98 2.18 -1.17
N GLU A 174 4.21 1.72 -1.05
CA GLU A 174 4.84 1.40 0.22
C GLU A 174 6.11 2.24 0.39
N VAL A 175 6.32 2.75 1.60
CA VAL A 175 7.55 3.48 1.92
C VAL A 175 8.66 2.47 2.21
N LYS A 176 9.59 2.31 1.28
CA LYS A 176 10.73 1.39 1.38
C LYS A 176 11.82 1.93 2.29
N SER A 177 12.07 3.22 2.18
CA SER A 177 13.06 3.90 3.02
C SER A 177 12.67 5.34 3.27
N VAL A 178 13.05 5.86 4.46
CA VAL A 178 12.91 7.27 4.84
C VAL A 178 14.22 7.75 5.38
N ASN A 179 14.71 8.86 4.86
CA ASN A 179 15.84 9.56 5.38
C ASN A 179 15.46 11.01 5.68
N VAL A 180 15.81 11.47 6.87
CA VAL A 180 15.55 12.84 7.32
C VAL A 180 16.85 13.40 7.89
N ASN A 181 17.36 14.45 7.27
CA ASN A 181 18.52 15.20 7.75
C ASN A 181 18.02 16.51 8.32
N CYS A 182 18.49 16.84 9.52
CA CYS A 182 18.17 18.10 10.18
C CYS A 182 19.43 18.95 10.31
N LYS A 183 19.40 20.16 9.75
CA LYS A 183 20.47 21.17 9.89
C LYS A 183 19.98 22.30 10.76
N VAL A 184 20.55 22.42 11.95
CA VAL A 184 20.18 23.50 12.90
C VAL A 184 20.64 24.84 12.36
N ASN A 185 19.69 25.76 12.22
CA ASN A 185 19.92 27.14 11.89
C ASN A 185 19.81 28.01 13.16
N GLU A 186 20.92 28.17 13.86
CA GLU A 186 20.96 28.89 15.14
C GLU A 186 20.48 30.36 15.04
N GLU A 187 20.69 31.02 13.90
CA GLU A 187 20.27 32.40 13.70
C GLU A 187 18.74 32.54 13.64
N ARG A 188 18.05 31.51 13.16
CA ARG A 188 16.58 31.50 13.03
C ARG A 188 15.86 30.74 14.15
N GLY A 189 16.60 30.02 14.98
CA GLY A 189 16.01 29.12 15.99
C GLY A 189 15.14 28.02 15.38
N LYS A 190 15.47 27.60 14.17
CA LYS A 190 14.76 26.58 13.38
C LYS A 190 15.73 25.54 12.89
N CYS A 191 15.20 24.41 12.48
CA CYS A 191 15.91 23.36 11.80
C CYS A 191 15.44 23.27 10.35
N ASP A 192 16.36 23.34 9.43
CA ASP A 192 16.13 23.04 8.02
C ASP A 192 16.15 21.53 7.86
N VAL A 193 15.03 20.95 7.43
CA VAL A 193 14.83 19.49 7.29
C VAL A 193 14.85 19.13 5.82
N GLU A 194 15.81 18.29 5.43
CA GLU A 194 15.87 17.62 4.14
C GLU A 194 15.21 16.25 4.29
N PHE A 195 14.12 16.02 3.57
CA PHE A 195 13.40 14.74 3.55
C PHE A 195 13.65 14.03 2.22
N ASN A 196 13.94 12.75 2.30
CA ASN A 196 14.00 11.87 1.14
C ASN A 196 13.34 10.53 1.50
N ALA A 197 12.44 10.04 0.65
CA ALA A 197 11.81 8.73 0.78
C ALA A 197 11.81 8.00 -0.55
N THR A 198 12.15 6.72 -0.52
CA THR A 198 11.95 5.81 -1.66
C THR A 198 10.62 5.12 -1.51
N LEU A 199 9.73 5.30 -2.48
CA LEU A 199 8.45 4.62 -2.58
C LEU A 199 8.57 3.44 -3.54
N ALA A 200 8.06 2.27 -3.12
CA ALA A 200 7.84 1.13 -3.98
C ALA A 200 6.36 1.06 -4.36
N PHE A 201 6.10 0.91 -5.65
CA PHE A 201 4.75 0.81 -6.21
C PHE A 201 4.50 -0.58 -6.75
N SER A 202 3.29 -1.07 -6.53
CA SER A 202 2.78 -2.28 -7.16
C SER A 202 1.31 -2.11 -7.50
N GLY A 203 0.89 -2.68 -8.61
CA GLY A 203 -0.49 -2.55 -9.03
C GLY A 203 -0.83 -3.34 -10.27
N HIS A 204 -2.07 -3.21 -10.71
CA HIS A 204 -2.56 -3.83 -11.92
C HIS A 204 -3.68 -3.00 -12.57
N PHE A 205 -3.89 -3.24 -13.85
CA PHE A 205 -5.04 -2.77 -14.61
C PHE A 205 -5.54 -3.88 -15.54
N PHE A 206 -6.75 -3.73 -16.05
CA PHE A 206 -7.32 -4.68 -16.99
C PHE A 206 -7.35 -4.08 -18.39
N GLU A 207 -6.86 -4.84 -19.36
CA GLU A 207 -7.05 -4.57 -20.78
C GLU A 207 -8.28 -5.31 -21.29
N GLU A 208 -9.13 -4.62 -22.03
CA GLU A 208 -10.31 -5.16 -22.68
C GLU A 208 -10.03 -5.34 -24.17
N GLU A 209 -10.23 -6.53 -24.67
CA GLU A 209 -10.19 -6.84 -26.09
C GLU A 209 -11.57 -7.33 -26.54
N GLU A 210 -12.13 -6.71 -27.57
CA GLU A 210 -13.37 -7.14 -28.20
C GLU A 210 -13.05 -8.11 -29.33
N VAL A 211 -13.51 -9.35 -29.20
CA VAL A 211 -13.30 -10.40 -30.18
C VAL A 211 -14.60 -10.87 -30.78
N SER A 212 -14.55 -11.29 -32.05
CA SER A 212 -15.70 -11.88 -32.74
C SER A 212 -15.57 -13.38 -32.68
N VAL A 213 -16.52 -14.06 -32.08
CA VAL A 213 -16.58 -15.53 -31.94
C VAL A 213 -17.72 -16.10 -32.75
N VAL A 214 -17.50 -17.25 -33.38
CA VAL A 214 -18.57 -17.96 -34.09
C VAL A 214 -19.51 -18.59 -33.06
N SER A 215 -20.76 -18.16 -33.06
CA SER A 215 -21.81 -18.67 -32.20
C SER A 215 -22.69 -19.73 -32.87
N ASP A 216 -22.70 -19.77 -34.22
CA ASP A 216 -23.39 -20.79 -35.03
C ASP A 216 -22.80 -20.83 -36.41
N ALA A 217 -22.90 -21.98 -37.10
CA ALA A 217 -22.42 -22.12 -38.46
C ALA A 217 -23.26 -23.12 -39.26
N PHE A 218 -23.44 -22.83 -40.56
CA PHE A 218 -24.13 -23.67 -41.50
C PHE A 218 -23.29 -23.88 -42.77
N CYS A 219 -23.21 -25.13 -43.22
CA CYS A 219 -22.60 -25.47 -44.48
C CYS A 219 -23.60 -26.20 -45.38
N ALA A 220 -23.77 -25.77 -46.62
CA ALA A 220 -24.70 -26.39 -47.56
C ALA A 220 -24.22 -27.73 -48.11
N ASP A 221 -22.89 -27.90 -48.21
CA ASP A 221 -22.25 -29.02 -48.89
C ASP A 221 -21.71 -30.09 -47.92
N SER A 222 -21.81 -29.86 -46.63
CA SER A 222 -21.26 -30.77 -45.60
C SER A 222 -22.05 -30.67 -44.32
N GLU A 223 -22.13 -31.80 -43.59
CA GLU A 223 -22.69 -31.83 -42.23
C GLU A 223 -21.64 -31.27 -41.27
N LEU A 224 -22.02 -30.24 -40.50
CA LEU A 224 -21.20 -29.68 -39.43
C LEU A 224 -21.65 -30.20 -38.08
N SER A 225 -20.69 -30.65 -37.29
CA SER A 225 -20.89 -30.96 -35.88
C SER A 225 -20.29 -29.84 -35.04
N LEU A 226 -21.10 -29.13 -34.28
CA LEU A 226 -20.68 -28.05 -33.44
C LEU A 226 -20.70 -28.47 -31.97
N THR A 227 -19.61 -28.24 -31.26
CA THR A 227 -19.53 -28.39 -29.82
C THR A 227 -19.39 -27.01 -29.19
N PHE A 228 -20.30 -26.67 -28.30
CA PHE A 228 -20.29 -25.38 -27.58
C PHE A 228 -19.69 -25.58 -26.20
N LEU A 229 -18.81 -24.69 -25.82
CA LEU A 229 -18.27 -24.58 -24.48
C LEU A 229 -18.70 -23.26 -23.89
N GLU A 230 -19.47 -23.31 -22.81
CA GLU A 230 -19.79 -22.12 -22.03
C GLU A 230 -18.74 -21.95 -20.95
N GLU A 231 -18.03 -20.85 -20.99
CA GLU A 231 -17.08 -20.45 -19.95
C GLU A 231 -17.47 -19.09 -19.38
N ASN A 232 -17.45 -19.00 -18.06
CA ASN A 232 -17.56 -17.72 -17.39
C ASN A 232 -16.18 -17.08 -17.39
N THR A 233 -16.01 -16.06 -18.22
CA THR A 233 -14.87 -15.16 -18.13
C THR A 233 -15.17 -14.05 -17.14
N LEU A 234 -14.17 -13.31 -16.71
CA LEU A 234 -14.34 -12.09 -15.92
C LEU A 234 -15.14 -11.09 -16.78
N VAL A 235 -16.44 -10.94 -16.52
CA VAL A 235 -17.37 -10.28 -17.45
C VAL A 235 -17.60 -8.82 -17.11
N ASP A 236 -17.36 -8.40 -15.89
CA ASP A 236 -17.60 -7.03 -15.47
C ASP A 236 -16.51 -6.53 -14.56
N THR A 237 -15.90 -5.49 -15.02
CA THR A 237 -14.90 -4.74 -14.30
C THR A 237 -15.42 -3.37 -13.93
N ASP A 238 -16.58 -3.27 -13.31
CA ASP A 238 -16.94 -2.04 -12.59
C ASP A 238 -15.97 -1.90 -11.40
N PHE A 239 -14.72 -1.76 -11.79
CA PHE A 239 -13.61 -1.57 -10.92
C PHE A 239 -13.59 -0.11 -10.49
N LYS A 240 -14.05 0.14 -9.29
CA LYS A 240 -14.00 1.46 -8.68
C LYS A 240 -12.85 1.49 -7.66
N VAL A 241 -11.84 2.28 -7.95
CA VAL A 241 -10.83 2.62 -6.95
C VAL A 241 -11.37 3.77 -6.13
N TYR A 242 -11.56 3.53 -4.85
CA TYR A 242 -11.86 4.56 -3.88
C TYR A 242 -10.58 4.89 -3.12
N SER A 243 -10.10 6.12 -3.28
CA SER A 243 -9.06 6.68 -2.42
C SER A 243 -9.71 7.87 -1.71
N GLU A 244 -10.07 7.70 -0.46
CA GLU A 244 -10.69 8.76 0.33
C GLU A 244 -9.89 8.97 1.61
N ARG A 245 -9.62 10.25 1.88
CA ARG A 245 -9.03 10.67 3.14
C ARG A 245 -10.14 10.98 4.11
N VAL A 246 -10.33 10.14 5.09
CA VAL A 246 -11.28 10.38 6.17
C VAL A 246 -10.56 11.04 7.34
N ASN A 247 -10.98 12.27 7.65
CA ASN A 247 -10.57 12.98 8.86
C ASN A 247 -11.74 12.97 9.85
N GLY A 248 -11.54 12.35 10.99
CA GLY A 248 -12.56 12.30 12.03
C GLY A 248 -11.93 12.31 13.42
N PRO A 249 -12.65 12.78 14.44
CA PRO A 249 -12.20 12.63 15.80
C PRO A 249 -12.24 11.16 16.18
N CYS A 250 -11.07 10.56 16.37
CA CYS A 250 -10.94 9.27 17.02
C CYS A 250 -10.64 9.47 18.50
N ALA A 251 -11.50 8.96 19.37
CA ALA A 251 -11.29 8.98 20.81
C ALA A 251 -11.00 7.57 21.30
N ALA A 252 -9.79 7.34 21.76
CA ALA A 252 -9.43 6.13 22.48
C ALA A 252 -9.14 6.47 23.95
N LYS A 253 -9.50 5.58 24.85
CA LYS A 253 -9.19 5.70 26.29
C LYS A 253 -8.02 4.79 26.59
N ALA A 254 -6.84 5.38 26.76
CA ALA A 254 -5.71 4.68 27.37
C ALA A 254 -5.74 4.88 28.88
N LYS A 255 -5.41 3.83 29.65
CA LYS A 255 -5.19 3.95 31.10
C LYS A 255 -3.78 4.47 31.36
N ILE A 256 -3.58 5.76 31.10
CA ILE A 256 -2.33 6.45 31.34
C ILE A 256 -2.55 7.44 32.48
N ASP A 257 -1.56 7.62 33.34
CA ASP A 257 -1.63 8.62 34.42
C ASP A 257 -1.74 10.04 33.79
N TYR A 258 -2.56 10.89 34.38
CA TYR A 258 -2.76 12.27 33.93
C TYR A 258 -1.52 13.17 34.05
N THR A 259 -0.46 12.70 34.72
CA THR A 259 0.83 13.38 34.80
C THR A 259 1.79 13.12 33.64
N CYS A 260 1.38 12.33 32.65
CA CYS A 260 2.20 12.05 31.49
C CYS A 260 2.08 13.12 30.41
N ALA A 261 3.15 13.28 29.61
CA ALA A 261 3.15 14.06 28.39
C ALA A 261 3.09 13.13 27.17
N PHE A 262 2.14 13.40 26.25
CA PHE A 262 2.10 12.70 24.95
C PHE A 262 3.30 13.10 24.11
N LEU A 263 3.96 12.14 23.49
CA LEU A 263 5.12 12.38 22.65
C LEU A 263 4.82 12.13 21.16
N ALA A 264 4.31 10.94 20.84
CA ALA A 264 4.05 10.56 19.46
C ALA A 264 3.07 9.40 19.37
N ALA A 265 2.45 9.22 18.20
CA ALA A 265 1.81 7.97 17.80
C ALA A 265 2.66 7.27 16.75
N ALA A 266 2.92 6.00 16.95
CA ALA A 266 3.45 5.16 15.88
C ALA A 266 2.32 4.81 14.91
N LEU A 267 2.70 4.62 13.65
CA LEU A 267 1.76 4.38 12.57
C LEU A 267 0.89 3.17 12.82
N PRO A 268 -0.42 3.36 12.62
CA PRO A 268 -1.39 2.36 12.97
C PRO A 268 -1.42 1.21 11.97
N ASN A 269 -1.77 0.05 12.48
CA ASN A 269 -2.33 -1.02 11.69
C ASN A 269 -3.87 -0.88 11.67
N ALA A 270 -4.49 -1.01 10.50
CA ALA A 270 -5.94 -0.96 10.38
C ALA A 270 -6.47 -2.32 9.94
N GLU A 271 -7.37 -2.86 10.74
CA GLU A 271 -8.19 -4.02 10.38
C GLU A 271 -9.57 -3.52 10.01
N TYR A 272 -10.13 -3.98 8.89
CA TYR A 272 -11.42 -3.52 8.43
C TYR A 272 -12.21 -4.60 7.71
N GLU A 273 -13.53 -4.46 7.75
CA GLU A 273 -14.48 -5.28 7.04
C GLU A 273 -15.35 -4.40 6.13
N ARG A 274 -15.76 -4.96 5.00
CA ARG A 274 -16.67 -4.30 4.08
C ARG A 274 -18.10 -4.48 4.58
N THR A 275 -18.84 -3.38 4.67
CA THR A 275 -20.28 -3.35 4.94
C THR A 275 -21.07 -3.01 3.68
N PRO A 276 -22.39 -3.22 3.64
CA PRO A 276 -23.21 -2.81 2.49
C PRO A 276 -23.10 -1.32 2.13
N ASP A 277 -22.89 -0.48 3.12
CA ASP A 277 -22.86 0.98 2.98
C ASP A 277 -21.45 1.58 3.07
N GLY A 278 -20.40 0.73 3.23
CA GLY A 278 -19.05 1.27 3.38
C GLY A 278 -18.03 0.30 3.96
N ILE A 279 -17.25 0.80 4.89
CA ILE A 279 -16.18 0.07 5.57
C ILE A 279 -16.26 0.40 7.06
N GLU A 280 -16.17 -0.60 7.91
CA GLU A 280 -15.98 -0.43 9.34
C GLU A 280 -14.74 -1.20 9.81
N GLY A 281 -14.08 -0.70 10.84
CA GLY A 281 -12.88 -1.34 11.32
C GLY A 281 -12.31 -0.72 12.59
N THR A 282 -11.10 -1.15 12.90
CA THR A 282 -10.34 -0.68 14.05
C THR A 282 -8.93 -0.31 13.65
N VAL A 283 -8.51 0.88 14.04
CA VAL A 283 -7.12 1.32 13.92
C VAL A 283 -6.43 1.07 15.25
N THR A 284 -5.37 0.27 15.26
CA THR A 284 -4.52 0.06 16.43
C THR A 284 -3.28 0.95 16.30
N ALA A 285 -3.06 1.83 17.24
CA ALA A 285 -1.91 2.73 17.27
C ALA A 285 -1.10 2.55 18.55
N THR A 286 0.22 2.64 18.45
CA THR A 286 1.11 2.70 19.59
C THR A 286 1.35 4.15 19.98
N LEU A 287 0.94 4.54 21.16
CA LEU A 287 1.21 5.86 21.72
C LEU A 287 2.51 5.84 22.52
N LEU A 288 3.38 6.81 22.27
CA LEU A 288 4.55 7.10 23.09
C LEU A 288 4.23 8.27 24.02
N TYR A 289 4.59 8.14 25.29
CA TYR A 289 4.39 9.18 26.28
C TYR A 289 5.53 9.19 27.30
N GLU A 290 5.76 10.34 27.90
CA GLU A 290 6.72 10.53 28.98
C GLU A 290 6.01 10.55 30.32
N GLN A 291 6.51 9.79 31.27
CA GLN A 291 6.06 9.80 32.65
C GLN A 291 7.26 9.68 33.60
N GLY A 292 7.45 10.67 34.46
CA GLY A 292 8.54 10.66 35.44
C GLY A 292 9.94 10.73 34.84
N GLY A 293 10.10 11.30 33.64
CA GLY A 293 11.40 11.37 32.91
C GLY A 293 11.72 10.12 32.08
N GLU A 294 10.82 9.14 32.05
CA GLU A 294 10.97 7.92 31.26
C GLU A 294 9.96 7.87 30.13
N VAL A 295 10.37 7.31 28.98
CA VAL A 295 9.51 7.11 27.83
C VAL A 295 8.84 5.75 27.93
N HIS A 296 7.52 5.76 27.84
CA HIS A 296 6.67 4.58 27.88
C HIS A 296 5.87 4.45 26.58
N SER A 297 5.32 3.26 26.32
CA SER A 297 4.41 3.02 25.21
C SER A 297 3.16 2.28 25.66
N THR A 298 2.05 2.54 24.98
CA THR A 298 0.80 1.78 25.15
C THR A 298 0.07 1.68 23.83
N GLU A 299 -0.67 0.60 23.63
CA GLU A 299 -1.52 0.42 22.46
C GLU A 299 -2.92 0.95 22.71
N VAL A 300 -3.49 1.57 21.68
CA VAL A 300 -4.88 2.05 21.69
C VAL A 300 -5.58 1.59 20.44
N ASN A 301 -6.81 1.14 20.62
CA ASN A 301 -7.70 0.71 19.56
C ASN A 301 -8.76 1.77 19.30
N MET A 302 -8.86 2.23 18.07
CA MET A 302 -9.76 3.28 17.64
C MET A 302 -10.72 2.71 16.58
N PRO A 303 -12.00 2.48 16.92
CA PRO A 303 -12.97 2.07 15.91
C PRO A 303 -13.24 3.20 14.93
N PHE A 304 -13.47 2.85 13.67
CA PHE A 304 -13.87 3.78 12.62
C PHE A 304 -14.95 3.19 11.73
N THR A 305 -15.73 4.07 11.10
CA THR A 305 -16.70 3.71 10.07
C THR A 305 -16.61 4.74 8.95
N VAL A 306 -16.54 4.28 7.70
CA VAL A 306 -16.51 5.11 6.50
C VAL A 306 -17.68 4.70 5.63
N THR A 307 -18.53 5.66 5.27
CA THR A 307 -19.63 5.45 4.31
C THR A 307 -19.09 5.75 2.92
N LEU A 308 -19.18 4.79 2.00
CA LEU A 308 -18.80 4.96 0.61
C LEU A 308 -20.03 5.43 -0.17
N SER A 309 -19.93 6.57 -0.82
CA SER A 309 -21.01 7.17 -1.63
C SER A 309 -20.90 6.79 -3.11
#